data_c2436fe7897bc72683df185a0de461f4
#
_entry.id   c2436fe7897bc72683df185a0de461f4
#
_cell.length_a   1.000
_cell.length_b   1.000
_cell.length_c   1.000
_cell.angle_alpha   90.00
_cell.angle_beta   90.00
_cell.angle_gamma   90.00
#
_symmetry.space_group_name_H-M   'P 1'
#
loop_
_entity.id
_entity.type
_entity.pdbx_description
1 polymer ?
#
loop_
_entity_poly.entity_id
_entity_poly.type
_entity_poly.pdbx_seq_one_letter_code
_entity_poly.pdbx_strand_id
1 'polypeptide(L)'
;ALNLKEEKILGYIRQISATVDAHCRTTSDKMELTPMQCFCIVYIHENNGRDFCSTDLCDILGTSRASVSLLLKGLKQKGYLQMISVEGDDRKKQLELTPKAAEFTAFLKKDMDDLDKALVEGIPAEDMPIISRGLKIMLANMKQYQKGGMCCDKNTYGTDQTV
;
A
#
# COMPACT_ATOMS: atom_id res chain seq x y z
N ALA A 1 8.66 -1.12 31.69
CA ALA A 1 8.27 -2.48 31.25
C ALA A 1 6.83 -2.43 30.81
N LEU A 2 6.57 -2.59 29.49
CA LEU A 2 5.23 -2.71 28.94
C LEU A 2 4.60 -3.99 29.52
N ASN A 3 3.47 -3.81 30.19
CA ASN A 3 2.72 -4.91 30.78
C ASN A 3 2.28 -5.86 29.65
N LEU A 4 2.72 -7.11 29.68
CA LEU A 4 2.43 -8.13 28.66
C LEU A 4 0.94 -8.48 28.54
N LYS A 5 0.08 -7.92 29.40
CA LYS A 5 -1.39 -8.05 29.36
C LYS A 5 -2.10 -6.92 28.60
N GLU A 6 -1.42 -5.83 28.27
CA GLU A 6 -2.00 -4.80 27.41
C GLU A 6 -1.87 -5.24 25.94
N GLU A 7 -3.00 -5.36 25.32
CA GLU A 7 -3.14 -5.70 23.90
C GLU A 7 -2.32 -4.75 23.05
N LYS A 8 -1.27 -5.31 22.41
CA LYS A 8 -0.34 -4.47 21.65
C LYS A 8 -0.99 -4.07 20.33
N ILE A 9 -1.26 -2.80 20.14
CA ILE A 9 -1.78 -2.21 18.87
C ILE A 9 -1.03 -2.76 17.66
N LEU A 10 0.30 -2.89 17.75
CA LEU A 10 1.11 -3.46 16.67
C LEU A 10 0.71 -4.90 16.34
N GLY A 11 0.31 -5.70 17.33
CA GLY A 11 -0.17 -7.06 17.13
C GLY A 11 -1.47 -7.09 16.31
N TYR A 12 -2.42 -6.22 16.63
CA TYR A 12 -3.67 -6.09 15.87
C TYR A 12 -3.43 -5.61 14.45
N ILE A 13 -2.60 -4.58 14.26
CA ILE A 13 -2.25 -4.09 12.92
C ILE A 13 -1.67 -5.23 12.06
N ARG A 14 -0.77 -6.05 12.62
CA ARG A 14 -0.18 -7.19 11.91
C ARG A 14 -1.20 -8.27 11.57
N GLN A 15 -2.11 -8.60 12.50
CA GLN A 15 -3.14 -9.61 12.26
C GLN A 15 -4.15 -9.14 11.22
N ILE A 16 -4.59 -7.88 11.29
CA ILE A 16 -5.47 -7.28 10.30
C ILE A 16 -4.81 -7.33 8.92
N SER A 17 -3.57 -6.84 8.80
CA SER A 17 -2.82 -6.86 7.54
C SER A 17 -2.68 -8.27 6.97
N ALA A 18 -2.30 -9.25 7.79
CA ALA A 18 -2.16 -10.64 7.35
C ALA A 18 -3.49 -11.24 6.85
N THR A 19 -4.60 -10.92 7.51
CA THR A 19 -5.93 -11.40 7.13
C THR A 19 -6.39 -10.76 5.82
N VAL A 20 -6.18 -9.44 5.66
CA VAL A 20 -6.44 -8.71 4.41
C VAL A 20 -5.61 -9.29 3.26
N ASP A 21 -4.31 -9.50 3.48
CA ASP A 21 -3.42 -10.07 2.46
C ASP A 21 -3.85 -11.49 2.05
N ALA A 22 -4.31 -12.31 2.99
CA ALA A 22 -4.80 -13.65 2.70
C ALA A 22 -6.08 -13.63 1.84
N HIS A 23 -7.03 -12.73 2.16
CA HIS A 23 -8.24 -12.52 1.36
C HIS A 23 -7.87 -12.06 -0.06
N CYS A 24 -7.04 -11.03 -0.17
CA CYS A 24 -6.62 -10.48 -1.46
C CYS A 24 -5.89 -11.50 -2.34
N ARG A 25 -5.12 -12.44 -1.76
CA ARG A 25 -4.48 -13.52 -2.52
C ARG A 25 -5.50 -14.42 -3.19
N THR A 26 -6.56 -14.81 -2.47
CA THR A 26 -7.63 -15.65 -3.03
C THR A 26 -8.30 -15.00 -4.25
N THR A 27 -8.47 -13.68 -4.20
CA THR A 27 -9.03 -12.91 -5.32
C THR A 27 -8.01 -12.75 -6.46
N SER A 28 -6.76 -12.40 -6.14
CA SER A 28 -5.72 -12.09 -7.12
C SER A 28 -5.22 -13.29 -7.90
N ASP A 29 -5.19 -14.49 -7.29
CA ASP A 29 -4.77 -15.73 -7.93
C ASP A 29 -5.62 -16.06 -9.17
N LYS A 30 -6.92 -15.73 -9.13
CA LYS A 30 -7.83 -15.92 -10.27
C LYS A 30 -7.50 -15.05 -11.48
N MET A 31 -6.73 -13.99 -11.27
CA MET A 31 -6.38 -12.99 -12.28
C MET A 31 -4.88 -13.05 -12.67
N GLU A 32 -4.14 -14.00 -12.10
CA GLU A 32 -2.67 -14.06 -12.23
C GLU A 32 -1.97 -12.74 -11.81
N LEU A 33 -2.56 -12.05 -10.84
CA LEU A 33 -2.04 -10.80 -10.27
C LEU A 33 -1.56 -11.03 -8.84
N THR A 34 -0.70 -10.14 -8.35
CA THR A 34 -0.42 -10.07 -6.92
C THR A 34 -1.46 -9.20 -6.23
N PRO A 35 -1.72 -9.36 -4.92
CA PRO A 35 -2.61 -8.48 -4.17
C PRO A 35 -2.28 -6.99 -4.38
N MET A 36 -1.00 -6.64 -4.34
CA MET A 36 -0.55 -5.28 -4.54
C MET A 36 -0.81 -4.75 -5.95
N GLN A 37 -0.77 -5.61 -6.97
CA GLN A 37 -1.16 -5.26 -8.34
C GLN A 37 -2.66 -4.98 -8.44
N CYS A 38 -3.49 -5.74 -7.72
CA CYS A 38 -4.92 -5.48 -7.64
C CYS A 38 -5.22 -4.12 -6.99
N PHE A 39 -4.55 -3.78 -5.87
CA PHE A 39 -4.65 -2.46 -5.27
C PHE A 39 -4.24 -1.34 -6.24
N CYS A 40 -3.14 -1.50 -6.98
CA CYS A 40 -2.72 -0.53 -8.00
C CYS A 40 -3.82 -0.29 -9.04
N ILE A 41 -4.46 -1.34 -9.55
CA ILE A 41 -5.53 -1.21 -10.53
C ILE A 41 -6.70 -0.38 -9.98
N VAL A 42 -7.14 -0.66 -8.75
CA VAL A 42 -8.26 0.07 -8.13
C VAL A 42 -7.88 1.54 -7.91
N TYR A 43 -6.70 1.83 -7.37
CA TYR A 43 -6.25 3.21 -7.14
C TYR A 43 -6.08 4.00 -8.43
N ILE A 44 -5.53 3.40 -9.49
CA ILE A 44 -5.43 4.04 -10.79
C ILE A 44 -6.83 4.33 -11.35
N HIS A 45 -7.75 3.38 -11.22
CA HIS A 45 -9.13 3.57 -11.67
C HIS A 45 -9.84 4.72 -10.96
N GLU A 46 -9.73 4.80 -9.64
CA GLU A 46 -10.37 5.84 -8.83
C GLU A 46 -9.82 7.25 -9.11
N ASN A 47 -8.59 7.32 -9.63
CA ASN A 47 -7.93 8.57 -9.99
C ASN A 47 -7.86 8.80 -11.50
N ASN A 48 -8.61 8.04 -12.28
CA ASN A 48 -8.66 8.22 -13.74
C ASN A 48 -9.12 9.63 -14.11
N GLY A 49 -8.45 10.23 -15.08
CA GLY A 49 -8.70 11.62 -15.50
C GLY A 49 -8.07 12.69 -14.61
N ARG A 50 -7.31 12.30 -13.58
CA ARG A 50 -6.46 13.18 -12.78
C ARG A 50 -4.99 12.97 -13.16
N ASP A 51 -4.14 13.94 -12.79
CA ASP A 51 -2.68 13.83 -12.92
C ASP A 51 -2.12 12.79 -11.92
N PHE A 52 -2.49 11.52 -12.09
CA PHE A 52 -2.09 10.44 -11.22
C PHE A 52 -0.85 9.73 -11.76
N CYS A 53 0.20 9.68 -10.96
CA CYS A 53 1.50 9.15 -11.36
C CYS A 53 2.09 8.15 -10.34
N SER A 54 3.24 7.58 -10.67
CA SER A 54 3.89 6.57 -9.83
C SER A 54 4.28 7.06 -8.43
N THR A 55 4.52 8.37 -8.25
CA THR A 55 4.80 8.95 -6.94
C THR A 55 3.58 8.92 -6.02
N ASP A 56 2.40 9.13 -6.56
CA ASP A 56 1.15 9.06 -5.79
C ASP A 56 0.92 7.63 -5.26
N LEU A 57 1.21 6.62 -6.08
CA LEU A 57 1.17 5.22 -5.64
C LEU A 57 2.18 4.92 -4.52
N CYS A 58 3.39 5.50 -4.55
CA CYS A 58 4.35 5.34 -3.46
C CYS A 58 3.77 5.80 -2.12
N ASP A 59 3.10 6.95 -2.12
CA ASP A 59 2.49 7.52 -0.92
C ASP A 59 1.29 6.71 -0.43
N ILE A 60 0.41 6.30 -1.34
CA ILE A 60 -0.79 5.51 -1.01
C ILE A 60 -0.41 4.12 -0.49
N LEU A 61 0.49 3.42 -1.18
CA LEU A 61 0.91 2.06 -0.83
C LEU A 61 1.95 2.02 0.30
N GLY A 62 2.51 3.17 0.69
CA GLY A 62 3.56 3.24 1.71
C GLY A 62 4.82 2.46 1.34
N THR A 63 5.16 2.39 0.05
CA THR A 63 6.28 1.59 -0.45
C THR A 63 7.28 2.42 -1.27
N SER A 64 8.44 1.85 -1.57
CA SER A 64 9.51 2.53 -2.28
C SER A 64 9.21 2.73 -3.77
N ARG A 65 9.87 3.73 -4.39
CA ARG A 65 9.81 3.95 -5.84
C ARG A 65 10.23 2.72 -6.65
N ALA A 66 11.25 1.99 -6.17
CA ALA A 66 11.70 0.76 -6.81
C ALA A 66 10.62 -0.31 -6.79
N SER A 67 9.93 -0.50 -5.67
CA SER A 67 8.81 -1.45 -5.53
C SER A 67 7.64 -1.07 -6.44
N VAL A 68 7.24 0.20 -6.48
CA VAL A 68 6.19 0.69 -7.38
C VAL A 68 6.59 0.48 -8.84
N SER A 69 7.84 0.78 -9.20
CA SER A 69 8.32 0.56 -10.56
C SER A 69 8.21 -0.91 -11.00
N LEU A 70 8.53 -1.85 -10.12
CA LEU A 70 8.37 -3.29 -10.40
C LEU A 70 6.89 -3.69 -10.54
N LEU A 71 6.01 -3.17 -9.67
CA LEU A 71 4.57 -3.41 -9.75
C LEU A 71 3.99 -2.93 -11.08
N LEU A 72 4.32 -1.69 -11.47
CA LEU A 72 3.85 -1.09 -12.72
C LEU A 72 4.41 -1.80 -13.96
N LYS A 73 5.70 -2.21 -13.90
CA LYS A 73 6.30 -3.03 -14.97
C LYS A 73 5.55 -4.35 -15.14
N GLY A 74 5.23 -5.03 -14.04
CA GLY A 74 4.45 -6.27 -14.07
C GLY A 74 3.05 -6.06 -14.65
N LEU A 75 2.33 -5.00 -14.25
CA LEU A 75 1.02 -4.68 -14.81
C LEU A 75 1.08 -4.37 -16.30
N LYS A 76 2.10 -3.63 -16.73
CA LYS A 76 2.32 -3.32 -18.15
C LYS A 76 2.61 -4.58 -18.96
N GLN A 77 3.49 -5.47 -18.47
CA GLN A 77 3.82 -6.74 -19.14
C GLN A 77 2.61 -7.65 -19.27
N LYS A 78 1.71 -7.63 -18.30
CA LYS A 78 0.45 -8.40 -18.32
C LYS A 78 -0.66 -7.74 -19.13
N GLY A 79 -0.42 -6.53 -19.66
CA GLY A 79 -1.36 -5.81 -20.51
C GLY A 79 -2.49 -5.11 -19.75
N TYR A 80 -2.32 -4.83 -18.46
CA TYR A 80 -3.32 -4.13 -17.63
C TYR A 80 -3.11 -2.61 -17.58
N LEU A 81 -1.89 -2.14 -17.87
CA LEU A 81 -1.49 -0.75 -17.72
C LEU A 81 -0.78 -0.24 -18.96
N GLN A 82 -1.04 1.00 -19.32
CA GLN A 82 -0.23 1.80 -20.23
C GLN A 82 0.23 3.08 -19.52
N MET A 83 1.37 3.61 -19.97
CA MET A 83 1.93 4.87 -19.49
C MET A 83 1.92 5.87 -20.62
N ILE A 84 1.24 6.98 -20.43
CA ILE A 84 1.10 8.05 -21.42
C ILE A 84 2.00 9.21 -21.01
N SER A 85 2.80 9.73 -21.95
CA SER A 85 3.58 10.94 -21.71
C SER A 85 2.65 12.13 -21.58
N VAL A 86 2.87 12.97 -20.57
CA VAL A 86 2.11 14.20 -20.37
C VAL A 86 2.66 15.25 -21.33
N GLU A 87 1.77 15.91 -22.06
CA GLU A 87 2.14 16.97 -22.99
C GLU A 87 2.89 18.08 -22.24
N GLY A 88 4.13 18.38 -22.67
CA GLY A 88 4.98 19.40 -22.06
C GLY A 88 5.91 18.91 -20.92
N ASP A 89 5.82 17.64 -20.49
CA ASP A 89 6.73 17.06 -19.51
C ASP A 89 7.03 15.58 -19.79
N ASP A 90 8.11 15.32 -20.53
CA ASP A 90 8.54 13.96 -20.87
C ASP A 90 8.93 13.10 -19.66
N ARG A 91 9.15 13.72 -18.49
CA ARG A 91 9.52 13.02 -17.27
C ARG A 91 8.32 12.52 -16.49
N LYS A 92 7.15 13.16 -16.70
CA LYS A 92 5.90 12.80 -16.04
C LYS A 92 5.10 11.86 -16.93
N LYS A 93 4.83 10.67 -16.45
CA LYS A 93 3.99 9.69 -17.14
C LYS A 93 2.72 9.47 -16.37
N GLN A 94 1.61 9.69 -17.01
CA GLN A 94 0.28 9.39 -16.50
C GLN A 94 0.04 7.88 -16.59
N LEU A 95 -0.56 7.32 -15.54
CA LEU A 95 -0.94 5.91 -15.49
C LEU A 95 -2.36 5.76 -16.02
N GLU A 96 -2.54 4.88 -16.99
CA GLU A 96 -3.84 4.61 -17.58
C GLU A 96 -4.08 3.10 -17.66
N LEU A 97 -5.28 2.68 -17.27
CA LEU A 97 -5.69 1.28 -17.36
C LEU A 97 -6.11 0.94 -18.79
N THR A 98 -5.76 -0.25 -19.24
CA THR A 98 -6.20 -0.78 -20.53
C THR A 98 -7.65 -1.29 -20.45
N PRO A 99 -8.34 -1.50 -21.62
CA PRO A 99 -9.65 -2.15 -21.64
C PRO A 99 -9.67 -3.51 -20.95
N LYS A 100 -8.57 -4.28 -21.00
CA LYS A 100 -8.41 -5.54 -20.27
C LYS A 100 -8.56 -5.35 -18.75
N ALA A 101 -7.98 -4.27 -18.21
CA ALA A 101 -8.11 -3.97 -16.79
C ALA A 101 -9.56 -3.63 -16.42
N ALA A 102 -10.30 -2.94 -17.30
CA ALA A 102 -11.67 -2.53 -17.05
C ALA A 102 -12.61 -3.70 -16.75
N GLU A 103 -12.38 -4.86 -17.35
CA GLU A 103 -13.18 -6.07 -17.11
C GLU A 103 -13.15 -6.52 -15.64
N PHE A 104 -12.04 -6.31 -14.96
CA PHE A 104 -11.82 -6.75 -13.58
C PHE A 104 -11.98 -5.64 -12.55
N THR A 105 -11.88 -4.37 -12.98
CA THR A 105 -11.83 -3.23 -12.05
C THR A 105 -13.08 -3.11 -11.21
N ALA A 106 -14.25 -3.29 -11.79
CA ALA A 106 -15.52 -3.21 -11.07
C ALA A 106 -15.63 -4.30 -9.99
N PHE A 107 -15.16 -5.52 -10.29
CA PHE A 107 -15.11 -6.63 -9.36
C PHE A 107 -14.11 -6.35 -8.22
N LEU A 108 -12.89 -5.94 -8.56
CA LEU A 108 -11.85 -5.63 -7.57
C LEU A 108 -12.28 -4.50 -6.63
N LYS A 109 -12.88 -3.44 -7.20
CA LYS A 109 -13.40 -2.34 -6.40
C LYS A 109 -14.47 -2.80 -5.43
N LYS A 110 -15.43 -3.59 -5.91
CA LYS A 110 -16.49 -4.13 -5.05
C LYS A 110 -15.91 -5.00 -3.94
N ASP A 111 -14.96 -5.87 -4.25
CA ASP A 111 -14.29 -6.75 -3.27
C ASP A 111 -13.56 -5.94 -2.18
N MET A 112 -12.87 -4.87 -2.58
CA MET A 112 -12.23 -3.94 -1.63
C MET A 112 -13.24 -3.16 -0.79
N ASP A 113 -14.33 -2.66 -1.38
CA ASP A 113 -15.38 -1.96 -0.66
C ASP A 113 -16.07 -2.87 0.37
N ASP A 114 -16.29 -4.14 0.03
CA ASP A 114 -16.89 -5.13 0.92
C ASP A 114 -15.92 -5.49 2.07
N LEU A 115 -14.61 -5.58 1.77
CA LEU A 115 -13.57 -5.80 2.77
C LEU A 115 -13.45 -4.63 3.75
N ASP A 116 -13.49 -3.39 3.25
CA ASP A 116 -13.49 -2.19 4.09
C ASP A 116 -14.71 -2.13 5.01
N LYS A 117 -15.90 -2.48 4.51
CA LYS A 117 -17.12 -2.57 5.34
C LYS A 117 -16.97 -3.62 6.42
N ALA A 118 -16.50 -4.82 6.06
CA ALA A 118 -16.29 -5.91 7.02
C ALA A 118 -15.27 -5.54 8.11
N LEU A 119 -14.22 -4.80 7.74
CA LEU A 119 -13.19 -4.34 8.68
C LEU A 119 -13.75 -3.45 9.80
N VAL A 120 -14.75 -2.62 9.48
CA VAL A 120 -15.31 -1.65 10.42
C VAL A 120 -16.68 -2.05 10.98
N GLU A 121 -17.19 -3.22 10.61
CA GLU A 121 -18.50 -3.71 11.06
C GLU A 121 -18.55 -3.77 12.59
N GLY A 122 -19.65 -3.24 13.17
CA GLY A 122 -19.83 -3.19 14.62
C GLY A 122 -19.12 -2.03 15.33
N ILE A 123 -18.33 -1.22 14.63
CA ILE A 123 -17.75 -0.01 15.19
C ILE A 123 -18.78 1.13 15.12
N PRO A 124 -19.07 1.83 16.25
CA PRO A 124 -19.95 2.99 16.24
C PRO A 124 -19.45 4.08 15.28
N ALA A 125 -20.38 4.71 14.56
CA ALA A 125 -20.03 5.73 13.56
C ALA A 125 -19.28 6.93 14.17
N GLU A 126 -19.57 7.28 15.41
CA GLU A 126 -18.91 8.34 16.18
C GLU A 126 -17.45 8.03 16.51
N ASP A 127 -17.05 6.75 16.57
CA ASP A 127 -15.68 6.33 16.85
C ASP A 127 -14.79 6.35 15.59
N MET A 128 -15.38 6.28 14.40
CA MET A 128 -14.63 6.22 13.14
C MET A 128 -13.66 7.39 12.93
N PRO A 129 -14.03 8.66 13.21
CA PRO A 129 -13.09 9.78 13.13
C PRO A 129 -11.90 9.66 14.11
N ILE A 130 -12.14 9.09 15.30
CA ILE A 130 -11.10 8.89 16.33
C ILE A 130 -10.12 7.82 15.86
N ILE A 131 -10.63 6.68 15.37
CA ILE A 131 -9.83 5.57 14.83
C ILE A 131 -9.00 6.04 13.64
N SER A 132 -9.62 6.71 12.66
CA SER A 132 -8.93 7.25 11.49
C SER A 132 -7.81 8.21 11.87
N ARG A 133 -8.05 9.11 12.81
CA ARG A 133 -7.05 10.03 13.32
C ARG A 133 -5.91 9.29 13.99
N GLY A 134 -6.21 8.30 14.84
CA GLY A 134 -5.22 7.47 15.52
C GLY A 134 -4.32 6.75 14.53
N LEU A 135 -4.89 6.07 13.52
CA LEU A 135 -4.15 5.36 12.48
C LEU A 135 -3.24 6.31 11.66
N LYS A 136 -3.73 7.51 11.32
CA LYS A 136 -2.92 8.52 10.61
C LYS A 136 -1.70 8.97 11.43
N ILE A 137 -1.89 9.19 12.74
CA ILE A 137 -0.79 9.54 13.65
C ILE A 137 0.21 8.40 13.76
N MET A 138 -0.26 7.16 13.94
CA MET A 138 0.62 5.97 14.00
C MET A 138 1.43 5.81 12.72
N LEU A 139 0.80 5.99 11.57
CA LEU A 139 1.48 5.92 10.27
C LEU A 139 2.56 7.02 10.13
N ALA A 140 2.24 8.25 10.53
CA ALA A 140 3.19 9.37 10.51
C ALA A 140 4.40 9.11 11.43
N ASN A 141 4.15 8.59 12.63
CA ASN A 141 5.19 8.24 13.59
C ASN A 141 6.12 7.15 13.02
N MET A 142 5.58 6.13 12.39
CA MET A 142 6.39 5.05 11.78
C MET A 142 7.22 5.54 10.60
N LYS A 143 6.67 6.43 9.75
CA LYS A 143 7.44 7.08 8.67
C LYS A 143 8.61 7.92 9.21
N GLN A 144 8.40 8.61 10.32
CA GLN A 144 9.44 9.41 10.98
C GLN A 144 10.49 8.51 11.63
N TYR A 145 10.08 7.44 12.32
CA TYR A 145 10.99 6.46 12.92
C TYR A 145 11.93 5.82 11.88
N GLN A 146 11.41 5.45 10.72
CA GLN A 146 12.25 4.92 9.63
C GLN A 146 13.28 5.94 9.12
N LYS A 147 12.91 7.22 9.01
CA LYS A 147 13.85 8.28 8.59
C LYS A 147 14.94 8.54 9.64
N GLY A 148 14.61 8.49 10.93
CA GLY A 148 15.55 8.64 12.03
C GLY A 148 16.46 7.43 12.24
N GLY A 149 15.95 6.23 12.03
CA GLY A 149 16.74 4.98 12.17
C GLY A 149 17.80 4.78 11.08
N MET A 150 17.77 5.51 9.97
CA MET A 150 18.86 5.52 9.00
C MET A 150 20.06 6.37 9.45
N CYS A 151 19.97 7.10 10.58
CA CYS A 151 21.07 7.89 11.16
C CYS A 151 21.82 7.19 12.30
N CYS A 152 21.43 5.99 12.73
CA CYS A 152 22.14 5.26 13.79
C CYS A 152 23.11 4.26 13.20
N ASP A 153 24.34 4.71 13.10
CA ASP A 153 25.61 4.02 13.32
C ASP A 153 25.96 2.73 12.57
N LYS A 154 26.66 2.94 11.47
CA LYS A 154 27.65 1.97 10.96
C LYS A 154 28.93 1.92 11.82
N ASN A 155 28.87 2.10 13.14
CA ASN A 155 30.11 2.14 13.94
C ASN A 155 29.93 1.66 15.40
N THR A 156 29.47 0.40 15.58
CA THR A 156 29.59 -0.24 16.91
C THR A 156 29.75 -1.77 16.78
N TYR A 157 30.64 -2.21 15.89
CA TYR A 157 31.32 -3.48 16.08
C TYR A 157 32.82 -3.22 15.89
N GLY A 158 33.35 -2.43 16.81
CA GLY A 158 34.81 -2.34 17.03
C GLY A 158 35.25 -3.61 17.71
N THR A 159 36.03 -4.36 16.99
CA THR A 159 36.96 -5.38 17.44
C THR A 159 37.58 -5.04 18.78
N ASP A 160 37.37 -5.91 19.77
CA ASP A 160 38.34 -6.07 20.86
C ASP A 160 38.89 -7.49 20.77
N GLN A 161 39.98 -7.62 20.02
CA GLN A 161 40.97 -8.66 20.17
C GLN A 161 42.20 -7.98 20.73
N THR A 162 42.49 -8.15 22.00
CA THR A 162 43.90 -8.30 22.46
C THR A 162 43.96 -8.76 23.92
N VAL A 163 44.70 -9.82 24.08
CA VAL A 163 45.47 -10.42 25.17
C VAL A 163 44.70 -11.49 25.91
#